data_077188cf725f7c31e07df093b1d88dff
#
_entry.id   077188cf725f7c31e07df093b1d88dff
#
_cell.length_a   1.000
_cell.length_b   1.000
_cell.length_c   1.000
_cell.angle_alpha   90.00
_cell.angle_beta   90.00
_cell.angle_gamma   90.00
#
_symmetry.space_group_name_H-M   'P 1'
#
loop_
_entity.id
_entity.type
_entity.pdbx_description
1 polymer ?
#
loop_
_entity_poly.entity_id
_entity_poly.type
_entity_poly.pdbx_seq_one_letter_code
_entity_poly.pdbx_strand_id
1 'polypeptide(L)'
;MSSCRLNIVRCLFLVIFCVAACPLAPAADKIVALYSSHAVPYVMPWVAEQLGALKKNDIDLEFVYIPSSSAATAAILGGNVEIGLLGGVGIVNAYSSGATDVVFIGSIKNIMTQSILAKPEITRLEQLRGKRVGVTRIGSNTHYFTVQAFRRAGMNPDKDFIFIQTGGDNETLGALASGRIDAATMLPPTDGKALALGFRYVVFGPDIAIPYAASTITTRRSVIARRGPLIGRFMRAMAEASKAMHRDRELVYRVMENKLRIKDRSILEASYNIEMKVMEPRLELRAPAIQPMIEEVAKTNPRANDVKPQDLMDRRYLAEMESSGFFGQLWGGEKK
;
A
#
# COMPACT_ATOMS: atom_id res chain seq x y z
N MET A 1 -49.52 26.76 52.04
CA MET A 1 -48.10 26.73 51.72
C MET A 1 -47.59 25.32 51.40
N SER A 2 -48.45 24.31 51.15
CA SER A 2 -48.06 22.92 50.98
C SER A 2 -48.05 22.42 49.49
N SER A 3 -48.77 23.09 48.59
CA SER A 3 -48.90 22.63 47.16
C SER A 3 -47.79 23.13 46.27
N CYS A 4 -47.04 24.16 46.61
CA CYS A 4 -45.99 24.70 45.76
C CYS A 4 -44.67 23.88 45.80
N ARG A 5 -44.39 23.22 46.96
CA ARG A 5 -43.19 22.37 47.11
C ARG A 5 -43.26 21.02 46.34
N LEU A 6 -44.47 20.49 46.12
CA LEU A 6 -44.67 19.20 45.45
C LEU A 6 -44.44 19.31 43.94
N ASN A 7 -44.75 20.45 43.33
CA ASN A 7 -44.55 20.67 41.89
C ASN A 7 -43.09 20.93 41.52
N ILE A 8 -42.29 21.55 42.41
CA ILE A 8 -40.86 21.76 42.15
C ILE A 8 -40.09 20.45 42.17
N VAL A 9 -40.41 19.52 43.07
CA VAL A 9 -39.75 18.19 43.12
C VAL A 9 -40.14 17.34 41.93
N ARG A 10 -41.37 17.41 41.40
CA ARG A 10 -41.78 16.71 40.17
C ARG A 10 -41.09 17.25 38.91
N CYS A 11 -40.93 18.56 38.80
CA CYS A 11 -40.21 19.16 37.68
C CYS A 11 -38.69 18.83 37.71
N LEU A 12 -38.08 18.77 38.90
CA LEU A 12 -36.68 18.40 39.05
C LEU A 12 -36.43 16.92 38.68
N PHE A 13 -37.32 16.01 39.01
CA PHE A 13 -37.21 14.61 38.61
C PHE A 13 -37.42 14.37 37.12
N LEU A 14 -38.25 15.17 36.43
CA LEU A 14 -38.43 15.08 34.99
C LEU A 14 -37.19 15.58 34.19
N VAL A 15 -36.52 16.61 34.69
CA VAL A 15 -35.32 17.17 34.07
C VAL A 15 -34.12 16.23 34.24
N ILE A 16 -33.99 15.58 35.40
CA ILE A 16 -32.91 14.60 35.65
C ILE A 16 -33.07 13.33 34.79
N PHE A 17 -34.32 12.90 34.48
CA PHE A 17 -34.58 11.73 33.68
C PHE A 17 -34.34 11.96 32.18
N CYS A 18 -34.44 13.20 31.67
CA CYS A 18 -34.13 13.54 30.27
C CYS A 18 -32.61 13.65 29.96
N VAL A 19 -31.77 13.89 30.98
CA VAL A 19 -30.32 13.98 30.78
C VAL A 19 -29.62 12.59 30.75
N ALA A 20 -30.29 11.53 31.26
CA ALA A 20 -29.73 10.18 31.34
C ALA A 20 -29.91 9.34 30.10
N ALA A 21 -30.56 9.83 29.01
CA ALA A 21 -30.84 9.08 27.79
C ALA A 21 -30.19 9.66 26.54
N CYS A 22 -29.06 10.36 26.69
CA CYS A 22 -28.22 10.65 25.51
C CYS A 22 -27.47 9.37 25.20
N PRO A 23 -27.79 8.66 24.09
CA PRO A 23 -26.98 7.51 23.69
C PRO A 23 -25.57 8.02 23.43
N LEU A 24 -24.60 7.61 24.24
CA LEU A 24 -23.20 7.77 23.90
C LEU A 24 -23.03 7.12 22.52
N ALA A 25 -22.79 7.94 21.50
CA ALA A 25 -22.41 7.41 20.20
C ALA A 25 -21.21 6.45 20.41
N PRO A 26 -21.28 5.23 19.92
CA PRO A 26 -20.17 4.30 20.07
C PRO A 26 -18.90 4.99 19.53
N ALA A 27 -17.83 4.94 20.31
CA ALA A 27 -16.54 5.46 19.86
C ALA A 27 -16.10 4.69 18.60
N ALA A 28 -15.54 5.41 17.65
CA ALA A 28 -15.01 4.78 16.44
C ALA A 28 -13.98 3.71 16.80
N ASP A 29 -14.02 2.59 16.09
CA ASP A 29 -13.09 1.49 16.31
C ASP A 29 -11.69 1.87 15.84
N LYS A 30 -10.73 1.90 16.77
CA LYS A 30 -9.33 2.17 16.41
C LYS A 30 -8.74 1.01 15.62
N ILE A 31 -8.05 1.32 14.52
CA ILE A 31 -7.26 0.39 13.71
C ILE A 31 -5.87 0.97 13.45
N VAL A 32 -4.84 0.16 13.64
CA VAL A 32 -3.46 0.55 13.31
C VAL A 32 -3.08 -0.10 11.99
N ALA A 33 -2.81 0.75 11.00
CA ALA A 33 -2.34 0.31 9.69
C ALA A 33 -0.98 0.93 9.37
N LEU A 34 -0.20 0.26 8.50
CA LEU A 34 1.07 0.78 8.00
C LEU A 34 1.07 0.93 6.48
N TYR A 35 2.00 1.75 5.99
CA TYR A 35 2.37 1.82 4.58
C TYR A 35 3.89 1.81 4.41
N SER A 36 4.36 1.25 3.28
CA SER A 36 5.78 0.95 3.10
C SER A 36 6.52 1.86 2.13
N SER A 37 5.83 2.81 1.47
CA SER A 37 6.42 3.71 0.48
C SER A 37 5.60 5.00 0.33
N HIS A 38 6.27 6.10 -0.01
CA HIS A 38 5.65 7.39 -0.34
C HIS A 38 5.19 7.46 -1.81
N ALA A 39 4.35 6.50 -2.23
CA ALA A 39 3.86 6.38 -3.60
C ALA A 39 2.34 6.51 -3.69
N VAL A 40 1.82 6.82 -4.89
CA VAL A 40 0.39 7.08 -5.13
C VAL A 40 -0.54 5.98 -4.60
N PRO A 41 -0.28 4.67 -4.75
CA PRO A 41 -1.17 3.64 -4.21
C PRO A 41 -1.38 3.73 -2.69
N TYR A 42 -0.37 4.22 -1.97
CA TYR A 42 -0.40 4.30 -0.50
C TYR A 42 -1.07 5.56 0.04
N VAL A 43 -1.49 6.51 -0.82
CA VAL A 43 -2.30 7.65 -0.36
C VAL A 43 -3.77 7.31 -0.19
N MET A 44 -4.20 6.12 -0.60
CA MET A 44 -5.60 5.67 -0.56
C MET A 44 -6.28 5.82 0.81
N PRO A 45 -5.68 5.47 1.97
CA PRO A 45 -6.30 5.70 3.27
C PRO A 45 -6.51 7.18 3.61
N TRP A 46 -5.60 8.06 3.18
CA TRP A 46 -5.79 9.51 3.35
C TRP A 46 -6.86 10.07 2.41
N VAL A 47 -7.04 9.49 1.23
CA VAL A 47 -8.17 9.79 0.36
C VAL A 47 -9.47 9.37 1.05
N ALA A 48 -9.52 8.17 1.67
CA ALA A 48 -10.67 7.72 2.44
C ALA A 48 -10.97 8.65 3.62
N GLU A 49 -9.94 9.14 4.33
CA GLU A 49 -10.06 10.15 5.40
C GLU A 49 -10.69 11.43 4.88
N GLN A 50 -10.15 11.98 3.78
CA GLN A 50 -10.61 13.23 3.16
C GLN A 50 -12.06 13.16 2.65
N LEU A 51 -12.49 12.00 2.18
CA LEU A 51 -13.86 11.72 1.77
C LEU A 51 -14.83 11.53 2.94
N GLY A 52 -14.32 11.43 4.17
CA GLY A 52 -15.11 11.02 5.32
C GLY A 52 -15.51 9.53 5.31
N ALA A 53 -14.95 8.73 4.41
CA ALA A 53 -15.28 7.31 4.30
C ALA A 53 -14.85 6.50 5.53
N LEU A 54 -13.74 6.86 6.18
CA LEU A 54 -13.34 6.24 7.45
C LEU A 54 -14.37 6.55 8.54
N LYS A 55 -14.77 7.82 8.70
CA LYS A 55 -15.77 8.25 9.69
C LYS A 55 -17.12 7.59 9.42
N LYS A 56 -17.58 7.54 8.18
CA LYS A 56 -18.82 6.87 7.75
C LYS A 56 -18.84 5.38 8.15
N ASN A 57 -17.67 4.75 8.21
CA ASN A 57 -17.50 3.35 8.57
C ASN A 57 -17.06 3.16 10.03
N ASP A 58 -17.20 4.17 10.91
CA ASP A 58 -16.83 4.17 12.34
C ASP A 58 -15.40 3.68 12.57
N ILE A 59 -14.43 4.21 11.78
CA ILE A 59 -13.02 3.87 11.86
C ILE A 59 -12.20 5.08 12.32
N ASP A 60 -11.43 4.88 13.39
CA ASP A 60 -10.32 5.75 13.81
C ASP A 60 -9.00 5.11 13.34
N LEU A 61 -8.41 5.66 12.28
CA LEU A 61 -7.23 5.10 11.63
C LEU A 61 -5.94 5.76 12.14
N GLU A 62 -5.09 4.98 12.79
CA GLU A 62 -3.69 5.32 12.97
C GLU A 62 -2.87 4.75 11.80
N PHE A 63 -2.26 5.61 10.96
CA PHE A 63 -1.58 5.20 9.75
C PHE A 63 -0.09 5.54 9.80
N VAL A 64 0.77 4.52 9.93
CA VAL A 64 2.19 4.62 10.27
C VAL A 64 3.08 4.29 9.08
N TYR A 65 4.09 5.12 8.84
CA TYR A 65 5.12 4.84 7.82
C TYR A 65 6.18 3.88 8.37
N ILE A 66 6.38 2.76 7.68
CA ILE A 66 7.50 1.85 7.93
C ILE A 66 8.22 1.64 6.60
N PRO A 67 9.41 2.24 6.40
CA PRO A 67 10.09 2.24 5.12
C PRO A 67 10.49 0.83 4.69
N SER A 68 10.27 0.53 3.39
CA SER A 68 10.53 -0.78 2.76
C SER A 68 9.49 -1.87 3.10
N SER A 69 9.08 -2.60 2.06
CA SER A 69 8.09 -3.69 2.21
C SER A 69 8.61 -4.84 3.10
N SER A 70 9.92 -5.10 3.14
CA SER A 70 10.47 -6.14 4.03
C SER A 70 10.41 -5.74 5.51
N ALA A 71 10.69 -4.48 5.85
CA ALA A 71 10.53 -3.98 7.22
C ALA A 71 9.04 -3.93 7.63
N ALA A 72 8.17 -3.50 6.71
CA ALA A 72 6.72 -3.50 6.91
C ALA A 72 6.16 -4.92 7.15
N THR A 73 6.67 -5.93 6.42
CA THR A 73 6.33 -7.34 6.67
C THR A 73 6.70 -7.76 8.10
N ALA A 74 7.90 -7.43 8.57
CA ALA A 74 8.32 -7.75 9.93
C ALA A 74 7.40 -7.10 10.98
N ALA A 75 6.95 -5.86 10.77
CA ALA A 75 6.03 -5.18 11.68
C ALA A 75 4.64 -5.83 11.74
N ILE A 76 4.10 -6.32 10.62
CA ILE A 76 2.85 -7.09 10.60
C ILE A 76 3.01 -8.40 11.38
N LEU A 77 4.11 -9.11 11.16
CA LEU A 77 4.41 -10.36 11.87
C LEU A 77 4.55 -10.14 13.38
N GLY A 78 5.15 -9.01 13.78
CA GLY A 78 5.32 -8.62 15.19
C GLY A 78 4.02 -8.30 15.92
N GLY A 79 2.90 -8.10 15.20
CA GLY A 79 1.58 -8.01 15.80
C GLY A 79 1.12 -6.63 16.25
N ASN A 80 1.98 -5.63 16.20
CA ASN A 80 1.64 -4.26 16.61
C ASN A 80 0.80 -3.49 15.58
N VAL A 81 0.69 -4.04 14.38
CA VAL A 81 -0.05 -3.49 13.25
C VAL A 81 -1.07 -4.51 12.76
N GLU A 82 -2.27 -4.07 12.45
CA GLU A 82 -3.37 -4.95 12.03
C GLU A 82 -3.48 -5.06 10.52
N ILE A 83 -3.23 -3.97 9.80
CA ILE A 83 -3.28 -3.90 8.33
C ILE A 83 -1.98 -3.31 7.79
N GLY A 84 -1.49 -3.86 6.68
CA GLY A 84 -0.35 -3.32 5.95
C GLY A 84 -0.67 -3.04 4.49
N LEU A 85 -0.30 -1.86 4.04
CA LEU A 85 -0.23 -1.51 2.63
C LEU A 85 1.23 -1.66 2.20
N LEU A 86 1.56 -2.78 1.55
CA LEU A 86 2.94 -3.13 1.21
C LEU A 86 3.02 -4.08 0.01
N GLY A 87 4.23 -4.34 -0.47
CA GLY A 87 4.45 -5.30 -1.54
C GLY A 87 4.55 -6.74 -1.06
N GLY A 88 4.21 -7.67 -1.96
CA GLY A 88 3.89 -9.04 -1.61
C GLY A 88 5.05 -9.98 -1.33
N VAL A 89 6.26 -9.77 -1.88
CA VAL A 89 7.33 -10.80 -1.81
C VAL A 89 7.76 -11.13 -0.38
N GLY A 90 7.80 -10.13 0.53
CA GLY A 90 8.11 -10.37 1.94
C GLY A 90 7.07 -11.26 2.62
N ILE A 91 5.79 -11.09 2.28
CA ILE A 91 4.68 -11.90 2.78
C ILE A 91 4.78 -13.35 2.26
N VAL A 92 5.08 -13.52 0.96
CA VAL A 92 5.32 -14.85 0.38
C VAL A 92 6.47 -15.58 1.09
N ASN A 93 7.58 -14.88 1.30
CA ASN A 93 8.74 -15.46 1.99
C ASN A 93 8.42 -15.81 3.47
N ALA A 94 7.72 -14.95 4.18
CA ALA A 94 7.28 -15.20 5.54
C ALA A 94 6.36 -16.41 5.63
N TYR A 95 5.36 -16.48 4.74
CA TYR A 95 4.44 -17.61 4.66
C TYR A 95 5.17 -18.93 4.40
N SER A 96 6.05 -18.96 3.39
CA SER A 96 6.88 -20.13 3.05
C SER A 96 7.82 -20.53 4.18
N SER A 97 8.19 -19.59 5.05
CA SER A 97 9.01 -19.84 6.23
C SER A 97 8.20 -20.29 7.47
N GLY A 98 6.87 -20.47 7.32
CA GLY A 98 6.01 -20.99 8.38
C GLY A 98 5.08 -19.95 9.03
N ALA A 99 5.17 -18.66 8.68
CA ALA A 99 4.27 -17.63 9.19
C ALA A 99 2.93 -17.64 8.43
N THR A 100 2.18 -18.75 8.52
CA THR A 100 0.94 -18.98 7.73
C THR A 100 -0.25 -18.14 8.18
N ASP A 101 -0.12 -17.35 9.24
CA ASP A 101 -1.15 -16.42 9.73
C ASP A 101 -1.32 -15.20 8.82
N VAL A 102 -0.30 -14.82 8.00
CA VAL A 102 -0.38 -13.67 7.10
C VAL A 102 -1.18 -13.98 5.83
N VAL A 103 -1.94 -12.98 5.34
CA VAL A 103 -2.82 -13.16 4.19
C VAL A 103 -3.09 -11.82 3.49
N PHE A 104 -3.17 -11.84 2.16
CA PHE A 104 -3.65 -10.73 1.34
C PHE A 104 -5.17 -10.72 1.34
N ILE A 105 -5.78 -9.56 1.60
CA ILE A 105 -7.23 -9.36 1.59
C ILE A 105 -7.69 -8.45 0.45
N GLY A 106 -6.75 -7.83 -0.26
CA GLY A 106 -6.97 -6.99 -1.44
C GLY A 106 -5.66 -6.61 -2.09
N SER A 107 -5.72 -6.14 -3.32
CA SER A 107 -4.58 -5.56 -4.04
C SER A 107 -4.97 -4.23 -4.67
N ILE A 108 -4.18 -3.21 -4.37
CA ILE A 108 -4.32 -1.89 -4.99
C ILE A 108 -3.70 -1.91 -6.39
N LYS A 109 -2.64 -2.73 -6.58
CA LYS A 109 -1.91 -2.81 -7.83
C LYS A 109 -1.26 -4.18 -8.02
N ASN A 110 -1.45 -4.79 -9.21
CA ASN A 110 -0.94 -6.11 -9.56
C ASN A 110 0.20 -6.08 -10.61
N ILE A 111 0.75 -4.90 -10.89
CA ILE A 111 1.87 -4.69 -11.82
C ILE A 111 2.88 -3.75 -11.16
N MET A 112 4.16 -4.02 -11.34
CA MET A 112 5.22 -3.13 -10.88
C MET A 112 5.39 -1.94 -11.82
N THR A 113 5.56 -0.75 -11.24
CA THR A 113 5.81 0.52 -11.94
C THR A 113 7.13 1.16 -11.55
N GLN A 114 7.94 0.45 -10.74
CA GLN A 114 9.28 0.91 -10.38
C GLN A 114 10.12 1.13 -11.64
N SER A 115 10.99 2.12 -11.58
CA SER A 115 11.97 2.41 -12.64
C SER A 115 13.38 2.43 -12.05
N ILE A 116 14.38 2.13 -12.88
CA ILE A 116 15.78 2.28 -12.48
C ILE A 116 16.29 3.59 -13.08
N LEU A 117 16.70 4.50 -12.21
CA LEU A 117 17.35 5.77 -12.58
C LEU A 117 18.83 5.71 -12.25
N ALA A 118 19.62 6.36 -13.06
CA ALA A 118 21.07 6.40 -12.92
C ALA A 118 21.63 7.81 -13.16
N LYS A 119 22.90 7.98 -12.85
CA LYS A 119 23.66 9.19 -13.17
C LYS A 119 23.60 9.50 -14.67
N PRO A 120 23.69 10.78 -15.07
CA PRO A 120 23.51 11.21 -16.47
C PRO A 120 24.41 10.51 -17.48
N GLU A 121 25.62 10.15 -17.08
CA GLU A 121 26.59 9.43 -17.93
C GLU A 121 26.23 7.96 -18.18
N ILE A 122 25.36 7.39 -17.37
CA ILE A 122 24.88 6.00 -17.51
C ILE A 122 23.60 6.04 -18.33
N THR A 123 23.67 5.59 -19.56
CA THR A 123 22.55 5.68 -20.52
C THR A 123 21.91 4.34 -20.86
N ARG A 124 22.56 3.23 -20.47
CA ARG A 124 22.09 1.86 -20.73
C ARG A 124 22.31 0.99 -19.50
N LEU A 125 21.45 0.01 -19.33
CA LEU A 125 21.41 -0.86 -18.16
C LEU A 125 22.71 -1.67 -18.01
N GLU A 126 23.36 -2.09 -19.11
CA GLU A 126 24.60 -2.87 -19.09
C GLU A 126 25.79 -2.10 -18.50
N GLN A 127 25.77 -0.77 -18.55
CA GLN A 127 26.80 0.09 -17.95
C GLN A 127 26.77 0.07 -16.40
N LEU A 128 25.74 -0.53 -15.81
CA LEU A 128 25.65 -0.74 -14.37
C LEU A 128 26.51 -1.90 -13.87
N ARG A 129 27.12 -2.72 -14.74
CA ARG A 129 28.03 -3.79 -14.28
C ARG A 129 29.14 -3.23 -13.41
N GLY A 130 29.33 -3.83 -12.22
CA GLY A 130 30.29 -3.41 -11.22
C GLY A 130 29.90 -2.13 -10.45
N LYS A 131 28.72 -1.55 -10.74
CA LYS A 131 28.26 -0.32 -10.10
C LYS A 131 27.44 -0.60 -8.84
N ARG A 132 27.30 0.46 -8.01
CA ARG A 132 26.49 0.44 -6.79
C ARG A 132 25.03 0.79 -7.14
N VAL A 133 24.15 -0.15 -6.91
CA VAL A 133 22.71 0.00 -7.20
C VAL A 133 21.92 0.06 -5.89
N GLY A 134 21.24 1.18 -5.66
CA GLY A 134 20.43 1.41 -4.46
C GLY A 134 19.08 0.71 -4.53
N VAL A 135 18.76 0.02 -3.44
CA VAL A 135 17.45 -0.55 -3.15
C VAL A 135 17.05 -0.21 -1.72
N THR A 136 15.77 -0.13 -1.40
CA THR A 136 15.37 0.21 -0.03
C THR A 136 15.91 -0.81 0.97
N ARG A 137 15.67 -2.11 0.72
CA ARG A 137 16.26 -3.24 1.46
C ARG A 137 16.34 -4.47 0.58
N ILE A 138 17.24 -5.39 0.89
CA ILE A 138 17.24 -6.74 0.30
C ILE A 138 15.92 -7.42 0.66
N GLY A 139 15.32 -8.13 -0.30
CA GLY A 139 14.01 -8.76 -0.15
C GLY A 139 12.81 -7.79 -0.19
N SER A 140 13.02 -6.51 -0.57
CA SER A 140 11.94 -5.54 -0.79
C SER A 140 11.46 -5.53 -2.24
N ASN A 141 10.38 -4.77 -2.51
CA ASN A 141 9.88 -4.55 -3.86
C ASN A 141 10.93 -3.95 -4.80
N THR A 142 11.70 -2.97 -4.32
CA THR A 142 12.75 -2.32 -5.14
C THR A 142 13.85 -3.31 -5.48
N HIS A 143 14.24 -4.16 -4.53
CA HIS A 143 15.20 -5.24 -4.79
C HIS A 143 14.65 -6.26 -5.79
N TYR A 144 13.42 -6.76 -5.58
CA TYR A 144 12.78 -7.70 -6.49
C TYR A 144 12.72 -7.14 -7.92
N PHE A 145 12.23 -5.90 -8.08
CA PHE A 145 12.16 -5.26 -9.40
C PHE A 145 13.53 -5.19 -10.07
N THR A 146 14.55 -4.74 -9.33
CA THR A 146 15.92 -4.61 -9.85
C THR A 146 16.45 -5.95 -10.33
N VAL A 147 16.28 -7.01 -9.53
CA VAL A 147 16.68 -8.38 -9.87
C VAL A 147 15.99 -8.85 -11.16
N GLN A 148 14.68 -8.63 -11.29
CA GLN A 148 13.92 -9.05 -12.47
C GLN A 148 14.32 -8.25 -13.72
N ALA A 149 14.55 -6.94 -13.59
CA ALA A 149 14.99 -6.09 -14.70
C ALA A 149 16.37 -6.53 -15.22
N PHE A 150 17.30 -6.81 -14.32
CA PHE A 150 18.65 -7.25 -14.68
C PHE A 150 18.64 -8.64 -15.34
N ARG A 151 17.89 -9.59 -14.77
CA ARG A 151 17.79 -10.94 -15.38
C ARG A 151 17.18 -10.90 -16.78
N ARG A 152 16.16 -10.06 -17.01
CA ARG A 152 15.57 -9.87 -18.35
C ARG A 152 16.54 -9.28 -19.36
N ALA A 153 17.51 -8.50 -18.90
CA ALA A 153 18.60 -7.96 -19.71
C ALA A 153 19.81 -8.92 -19.83
N GLY A 154 19.67 -10.19 -19.41
CA GLY A 154 20.74 -11.19 -19.49
C GLY A 154 21.91 -10.95 -18.52
N MET A 155 21.68 -10.21 -17.44
CA MET A 155 22.69 -9.93 -16.42
C MET A 155 22.45 -10.76 -15.16
N ASN A 156 23.54 -11.05 -14.44
CA ASN A 156 23.47 -11.79 -13.19
C ASN A 156 23.42 -10.80 -12.00
N PRO A 157 22.26 -10.64 -11.32
CA PRO A 157 22.15 -9.68 -10.24
C PRO A 157 23.03 -9.99 -9.01
N ASP A 158 23.44 -11.25 -8.83
CA ASP A 158 24.25 -11.67 -7.68
C ASP A 158 25.76 -11.45 -7.89
N LYS A 159 26.20 -11.22 -9.16
CA LYS A 159 27.61 -11.09 -9.53
C LYS A 159 27.96 -9.77 -10.19
N ASP A 160 27.02 -9.23 -10.98
CA ASP A 160 27.29 -8.08 -11.85
C ASP A 160 27.14 -6.73 -11.12
N PHE A 161 26.59 -6.70 -9.91
CA PHE A 161 26.23 -5.46 -9.20
C PHE A 161 26.57 -5.50 -7.72
N ILE A 162 26.69 -4.30 -7.13
CA ILE A 162 26.82 -4.11 -5.68
C ILE A 162 25.51 -3.49 -5.19
N PHE A 163 24.66 -4.27 -4.54
CA PHE A 163 23.45 -3.75 -3.93
C PHE A 163 23.75 -2.96 -2.65
N ILE A 164 23.25 -1.73 -2.60
CA ILE A 164 23.34 -0.86 -1.42
C ILE A 164 21.94 -0.69 -0.82
N GLN A 165 21.76 -1.09 0.42
CA GLN A 165 20.52 -0.85 1.15
C GLN A 165 20.48 0.60 1.64
N THR A 166 19.48 1.35 1.21
CA THR A 166 19.36 2.79 1.49
C THR A 166 18.34 3.11 2.58
N GLY A 167 17.41 2.20 2.87
CA GLY A 167 16.41 2.33 3.92
C GLY A 167 15.01 2.63 3.38
N GLY A 168 14.80 3.80 2.82
CA GLY A 168 13.50 4.26 2.32
C GLY A 168 13.62 5.05 1.01
N ASP A 169 12.49 5.57 0.51
CA ASP A 169 12.44 6.25 -0.79
C ASP A 169 13.25 7.55 -0.80
N ASN A 170 13.15 8.38 0.24
CA ASN A 170 13.89 9.65 0.34
C ASN A 170 15.39 9.41 0.56
N GLU A 171 15.75 8.42 1.38
CA GLU A 171 17.13 8.01 1.63
C GLU A 171 17.78 7.47 0.35
N THR A 172 17.00 6.76 -0.48
CA THR A 172 17.45 6.27 -1.80
C THR A 172 17.75 7.44 -2.73
N LEU A 173 16.86 8.42 -2.83
CA LEU A 173 17.08 9.63 -3.61
C LEU A 173 18.30 10.41 -3.10
N GLY A 174 18.42 10.58 -1.79
CA GLY A 174 19.58 11.25 -1.16
C GLY A 174 20.90 10.52 -1.42
N ALA A 175 20.90 9.18 -1.41
CA ALA A 175 22.08 8.38 -1.72
C ALA A 175 22.51 8.53 -3.18
N LEU A 176 21.54 8.60 -4.11
CA LEU A 176 21.81 8.84 -5.53
C LEU A 176 22.33 10.26 -5.75
N ALA A 177 21.69 11.27 -5.18
CA ALA A 177 22.06 12.66 -5.30
C ALA A 177 23.47 12.97 -4.73
N SER A 178 23.84 12.30 -3.64
CA SER A 178 25.19 12.43 -3.04
C SER A 178 26.28 11.59 -3.72
N GLY A 179 25.93 10.79 -4.75
CA GLY A 179 26.88 9.92 -5.42
C GLY A 179 27.33 8.67 -4.64
N ARG A 180 26.69 8.37 -3.50
CA ARG A 180 26.96 7.13 -2.75
C ARG A 180 26.57 5.88 -3.51
N ILE A 181 25.62 6.01 -4.41
CA ILE A 181 25.18 4.98 -5.37
C ILE A 181 25.19 5.55 -6.79
N ASP A 182 25.26 4.69 -7.79
CA ASP A 182 25.39 5.07 -9.19
C ASP A 182 24.06 4.97 -9.93
N ALA A 183 23.17 4.11 -9.45
CA ALA A 183 21.78 3.97 -9.88
C ALA A 183 20.87 3.55 -8.72
N ALA A 184 19.58 3.71 -8.88
CA ALA A 184 18.61 3.30 -7.88
C ALA A 184 17.26 2.95 -8.49
N THR A 185 16.55 2.01 -7.85
CA THR A 185 15.16 1.69 -8.17
C THR A 185 14.23 2.56 -7.33
N MET A 186 13.35 3.27 -8.01
CA MET A 186 12.40 4.20 -7.40
C MET A 186 11.01 4.04 -7.98
N LEU A 187 10.02 4.52 -7.23
CA LEU A 187 8.60 4.63 -7.63
C LEU A 187 8.22 6.09 -7.88
N PRO A 188 7.19 6.35 -8.70
CA PRO A 188 6.52 7.65 -8.67
C PRO A 188 5.96 7.95 -7.27
N PRO A 189 6.18 9.14 -6.74
CA PRO A 189 6.75 10.35 -7.35
C PRO A 189 8.27 10.55 -7.14
N THR A 190 8.97 9.62 -6.49
CA THR A 190 10.39 9.79 -6.14
C THR A 190 11.28 9.77 -7.40
N ASP A 191 10.91 8.98 -8.40
CA ASP A 191 11.56 8.98 -9.72
C ASP A 191 11.45 10.33 -10.44
N GLY A 192 10.28 10.98 -10.38
CA GLY A 192 10.10 12.34 -10.90
C GLY A 192 10.99 13.37 -10.23
N LYS A 193 11.18 13.25 -8.89
CA LYS A 193 12.14 14.11 -8.18
C LYS A 193 13.59 13.84 -8.63
N ALA A 194 13.95 12.59 -8.89
CA ALA A 194 15.28 12.25 -9.40
C ALA A 194 15.50 12.80 -10.82
N LEU A 195 14.50 12.74 -11.71
CA LEU A 195 14.55 13.36 -13.03
C LEU A 195 14.78 14.88 -12.95
N ALA A 196 14.08 15.56 -12.03
CA ALA A 196 14.27 17.00 -11.81
C ALA A 196 15.68 17.36 -11.32
N LEU A 197 16.40 16.41 -10.71
CA LEU A 197 17.82 16.55 -10.33
C LEU A 197 18.79 16.15 -11.44
N GLY A 198 18.31 15.82 -12.65
CA GLY A 198 19.14 15.50 -13.82
C GLY A 198 19.49 14.02 -13.98
N PHE A 199 19.01 13.13 -13.10
CA PHE A 199 19.14 11.69 -13.30
C PHE A 199 18.25 11.23 -14.47
N ARG A 200 18.50 10.02 -14.99
CA ARG A 200 17.76 9.52 -16.16
C ARG A 200 17.32 8.08 -15.95
N TYR A 201 16.24 7.71 -16.61
CA TYR A 201 15.85 6.30 -16.69
C TYR A 201 16.85 5.49 -17.51
N VAL A 202 17.28 4.36 -16.95
CA VAL A 202 17.93 3.26 -17.67
C VAL A 202 16.97 2.07 -17.82
N VAL A 203 15.94 2.02 -16.97
CA VAL A 203 14.77 1.16 -17.12
C VAL A 203 13.54 1.96 -16.74
N PHE A 204 12.57 2.06 -17.62
CA PHE A 204 11.27 2.62 -17.30
C PHE A 204 10.30 1.47 -17.02
N GLY A 205 9.87 1.35 -15.76
CA GLY A 205 9.11 0.20 -15.27
C GLY A 205 7.78 -0.07 -15.98
N PRO A 206 6.99 0.96 -16.32
CA PRO A 206 5.75 0.78 -17.08
C PRO A 206 5.94 0.04 -18.42
N ASP A 207 7.10 0.17 -19.07
CA ASP A 207 7.36 -0.50 -20.35
C ASP A 207 7.59 -2.01 -20.20
N ILE A 208 8.10 -2.44 -19.04
CA ILE A 208 8.39 -3.87 -18.80
C ILE A 208 7.27 -4.60 -18.05
N ALA A 209 6.34 -3.86 -17.45
CA ALA A 209 5.07 -4.31 -16.86
C ALA A 209 5.15 -5.66 -16.12
N ILE A 210 6.02 -5.77 -15.12
CA ILE A 210 6.22 -7.03 -14.37
C ILE A 210 4.97 -7.36 -13.55
N PRO A 211 4.30 -8.51 -13.80
CA PRO A 211 3.21 -8.98 -12.95
C PRO A 211 3.73 -9.23 -11.52
N TYR A 212 3.05 -8.62 -10.55
CA TYR A 212 3.47 -8.68 -9.15
C TYR A 212 2.41 -8.03 -8.28
N ALA A 213 2.04 -8.60 -7.15
CA ALA A 213 1.17 -7.96 -6.17
C ALA A 213 1.92 -6.81 -5.47
N ALA A 214 1.99 -5.67 -6.20
CA ALA A 214 2.91 -4.56 -5.94
C ALA A 214 2.52 -3.70 -4.74
N SER A 215 1.20 -3.53 -4.53
CA SER A 215 0.64 -2.79 -3.40
C SER A 215 -0.56 -3.56 -2.90
N THR A 216 -0.35 -4.42 -1.91
CA THR A 216 -1.40 -5.26 -1.33
C THR A 216 -2.00 -4.61 -0.09
N ILE A 217 -3.23 -5.00 0.24
CA ILE A 217 -3.81 -4.84 1.57
C ILE A 217 -3.64 -6.20 2.26
N THR A 218 -2.81 -6.22 3.28
CA THR A 218 -2.36 -7.44 3.98
C THR A 218 -2.76 -7.37 5.44
N THR A 219 -3.17 -8.51 6.00
CA THR A 219 -3.45 -8.64 7.42
C THR A 219 -3.06 -10.04 7.91
N ARG A 220 -3.46 -10.40 9.13
CA ARG A 220 -3.31 -11.74 9.69
C ARG A 220 -4.66 -12.42 9.85
N ARG A 221 -4.74 -13.72 9.63
CA ARG A 221 -5.96 -14.52 9.82
C ARG A 221 -6.48 -14.41 11.26
N SER A 222 -5.58 -14.35 12.23
CA SER A 222 -5.90 -14.11 13.62
C SER A 222 -6.53 -12.74 13.88
N VAL A 223 -6.16 -11.69 13.14
CA VAL A 223 -6.82 -10.37 13.19
C VAL A 223 -8.23 -10.48 12.58
N ILE A 224 -8.37 -11.14 11.45
CA ILE A 224 -9.68 -11.38 10.81
C ILE A 224 -10.62 -12.11 11.78
N ALA A 225 -10.13 -13.15 12.47
CA ALA A 225 -10.93 -13.92 13.42
C ALA A 225 -11.45 -13.07 14.60
N ARG A 226 -10.64 -12.11 15.08
CA ARG A 226 -11.03 -11.25 16.21
C ARG A 226 -11.81 -10.01 15.80
N ARG A 227 -11.50 -9.42 14.65
CA ARG A 227 -11.99 -8.09 14.22
C ARG A 227 -12.53 -8.07 12.79
N GLY A 228 -13.01 -9.22 12.28
CA GLY A 228 -13.48 -9.38 10.90
C GLY A 228 -14.45 -8.28 10.43
N PRO A 229 -15.48 -7.92 11.22
CA PRO A 229 -16.40 -6.83 10.83
C PRO A 229 -15.70 -5.48 10.63
N LEU A 230 -14.72 -5.13 11.47
CA LEU A 230 -13.96 -3.90 11.33
C LEU A 230 -13.08 -3.93 10.07
N ILE A 231 -12.42 -5.05 9.80
CA ILE A 231 -11.62 -5.22 8.57
C ILE A 231 -12.54 -5.08 7.34
N GLY A 232 -13.76 -5.61 7.38
CA GLY A 232 -14.76 -5.43 6.30
C GLY A 232 -15.13 -3.97 6.08
N ARG A 233 -15.37 -3.20 7.15
CA ARG A 233 -15.63 -1.75 7.06
C ARG A 233 -14.43 -0.99 6.48
N PHE A 234 -13.21 -1.35 6.90
CA PHE A 234 -11.99 -0.78 6.33
C PHE A 234 -11.89 -1.06 4.82
N MET A 235 -12.14 -2.29 4.38
CA MET A 235 -12.10 -2.64 2.96
C MET A 235 -13.13 -1.87 2.13
N ARG A 236 -14.32 -1.60 2.67
CA ARG A 236 -15.33 -0.73 2.02
C ARG A 236 -14.85 0.71 1.91
N ALA A 237 -14.26 1.27 2.96
CA ALA A 237 -13.67 2.61 2.91
C ALA A 237 -12.54 2.71 1.86
N MET A 238 -11.71 1.68 1.74
CA MET A 238 -10.67 1.60 0.69
C MET A 238 -11.28 1.51 -0.72
N ALA A 239 -12.36 0.77 -0.90
CA ALA A 239 -13.06 0.70 -2.19
C ALA A 239 -13.68 2.05 -2.58
N GLU A 240 -14.28 2.79 -1.64
CA GLU A 240 -14.78 4.17 -1.87
C GLU A 240 -13.64 5.11 -2.25
N ALA A 241 -12.50 5.02 -1.56
CA ALA A 241 -11.31 5.80 -1.90
C ALA A 241 -10.75 5.42 -3.27
N SER A 242 -10.71 4.15 -3.62
CA SER A 242 -10.28 3.69 -4.94
C SER A 242 -11.12 4.34 -6.04
N LYS A 243 -12.45 4.33 -5.92
CA LYS A 243 -13.32 5.02 -6.87
C LYS A 243 -12.99 6.51 -6.99
N ALA A 244 -12.85 7.19 -5.87
CA ALA A 244 -12.54 8.63 -5.88
C ALA A 244 -11.18 8.90 -6.54
N MET A 245 -10.17 8.07 -6.28
CA MET A 245 -8.86 8.20 -6.92
C MET A 245 -8.94 8.07 -8.45
N HIS A 246 -9.84 7.22 -8.96
CA HIS A 246 -10.05 7.06 -10.41
C HIS A 246 -10.88 8.19 -11.03
N ARG A 247 -11.66 8.95 -10.24
CA ARG A 247 -12.60 9.96 -10.74
C ARG A 247 -12.18 11.40 -10.48
N ASP A 248 -11.44 11.64 -9.41
CA ASP A 248 -11.05 12.98 -8.98
C ASP A 248 -9.53 13.05 -8.77
N ARG A 249 -8.81 13.34 -9.85
CA ARG A 249 -7.36 13.53 -9.81
C ARG A 249 -6.93 14.70 -8.91
N GLU A 250 -7.75 15.77 -8.85
CA GLU A 250 -7.43 16.93 -8.03
C GLU A 250 -7.47 16.61 -6.53
N LEU A 251 -8.38 15.72 -6.12
CA LEU A 251 -8.39 15.21 -4.76
C LEU A 251 -7.08 14.45 -4.46
N VAL A 252 -6.64 13.59 -5.37
CA VAL A 252 -5.39 12.83 -5.21
C VAL A 252 -4.19 13.77 -5.13
N TYR A 253 -4.13 14.79 -5.99
CA TYR A 253 -3.06 15.80 -5.97
C TYR A 253 -3.01 16.54 -4.64
N ARG A 254 -4.15 17.05 -4.14
CA ARG A 254 -4.19 17.70 -2.82
C ARG A 254 -3.71 16.80 -1.70
N VAL A 255 -4.06 15.51 -1.73
CA VAL A 255 -3.58 14.54 -0.73
C VAL A 255 -2.07 14.34 -0.86
N MET A 256 -1.55 14.18 -2.08
CA MET A 256 -0.11 14.03 -2.31
C MET A 256 0.68 15.29 -1.90
N GLU A 257 0.17 16.48 -2.20
CA GLU A 257 0.76 17.76 -1.78
C GLU A 257 0.87 17.83 -0.26
N ASN A 258 -0.21 17.51 0.44
CA ASN A 258 -0.27 17.64 1.90
C ASN A 258 0.51 16.52 2.62
N LYS A 259 0.36 15.26 2.19
CA LYS A 259 0.88 14.09 2.91
C LYS A 259 2.29 13.71 2.43
N LEU A 260 2.60 13.85 1.12
CA LEU A 260 3.92 13.53 0.54
C LEU A 260 4.79 14.78 0.30
N ARG A 261 4.24 15.99 0.59
CA ARG A 261 4.93 17.29 0.45
C ARG A 261 5.51 17.51 -0.96
N ILE A 262 4.73 17.19 -1.99
CA ILE A 262 5.10 17.37 -3.39
C ILE A 262 4.39 18.62 -3.89
N LYS A 263 5.17 19.65 -4.24
CA LYS A 263 4.62 20.94 -4.74
C LYS A 263 4.66 21.06 -6.26
N ASP A 264 5.50 20.27 -6.92
CA ASP A 264 5.65 20.30 -8.37
C ASP A 264 4.48 19.58 -9.04
N ARG A 265 3.66 20.36 -9.75
CA ARG A 265 2.46 19.88 -10.44
C ARG A 265 2.78 18.84 -11.50
N SER A 266 3.89 18.99 -12.22
CA SER A 266 4.29 18.06 -13.26
C SER A 266 4.63 16.68 -12.70
N ILE A 267 5.26 16.63 -11.52
CA ILE A 267 5.54 15.38 -10.79
C ILE A 267 4.23 14.73 -10.32
N LEU A 268 3.27 15.52 -9.81
CA LEU A 268 1.95 15.00 -9.40
C LEU A 268 1.22 14.36 -10.58
N GLU A 269 1.14 15.07 -11.72
CA GLU A 269 0.47 14.60 -12.93
C GLU A 269 1.13 13.34 -13.50
N ALA A 270 2.44 13.34 -13.65
CA ALA A 270 3.17 12.19 -14.16
C ALA A 270 2.97 10.96 -13.27
N SER A 271 3.10 11.13 -11.94
CA SER A 271 2.91 10.06 -10.97
C SER A 271 1.51 9.48 -10.99
N TYR A 272 0.50 10.34 -11.00
CA TYR A 272 -0.90 9.94 -11.09
C TYR A 272 -1.15 9.16 -12.39
N ASN A 273 -0.73 9.70 -13.54
CA ASN A 273 -0.98 9.10 -14.84
C ASN A 273 -0.30 7.71 -14.98
N ILE A 274 0.89 7.52 -14.41
CA ILE A 274 1.57 6.23 -14.38
C ILE A 274 0.80 5.23 -13.53
N GLU A 275 0.49 5.60 -12.29
CA GLU A 275 -0.05 4.68 -11.31
C GLU A 275 -1.52 4.32 -11.58
N MET A 276 -2.36 5.29 -11.96
CA MET A 276 -3.79 5.06 -12.19
C MET A 276 -4.07 4.12 -13.37
N LYS A 277 -3.14 3.98 -14.33
CA LYS A 277 -3.28 3.02 -15.44
C LYS A 277 -3.25 1.56 -14.98
N VAL A 278 -2.63 1.30 -13.83
CA VAL A 278 -2.38 -0.06 -13.32
C VAL A 278 -3.00 -0.33 -11.96
N MET A 279 -3.61 0.68 -11.33
CA MET A 279 -4.35 0.47 -10.09
C MET A 279 -5.65 -0.30 -10.33
N GLU A 280 -5.94 -1.23 -9.42
CA GLU A 280 -7.14 -2.08 -9.49
C GLU A 280 -8.36 -1.33 -8.94
N PRO A 281 -9.36 -1.01 -9.76
CA PRO A 281 -10.52 -0.23 -9.32
C PRO A 281 -11.28 -0.90 -8.16
N ARG A 282 -11.39 -2.22 -8.18
CA ARG A 282 -12.12 -3.03 -7.19
C ARG A 282 -11.20 -3.75 -6.19
N LEU A 283 -9.95 -3.33 -6.08
CA LEU A 283 -8.94 -3.92 -5.17
C LEU A 283 -8.70 -5.41 -5.42
N GLU A 284 -8.84 -5.87 -6.66
CA GLU A 284 -8.83 -7.28 -7.02
C GLU A 284 -7.47 -7.94 -6.77
N LEU A 285 -7.50 -9.10 -6.12
CA LEU A 285 -6.34 -9.98 -5.95
C LEU A 285 -6.22 -10.92 -7.16
N ARG A 286 -5.08 -10.88 -7.82
CA ARG A 286 -4.81 -11.69 -9.02
C ARG A 286 -3.76 -12.76 -8.75
N ALA A 287 -4.14 -14.02 -8.84
CA ALA A 287 -3.22 -15.15 -8.69
C ALA A 287 -1.98 -15.05 -9.63
N PRO A 288 -2.12 -14.62 -10.92
CA PRO A 288 -0.98 -14.40 -11.80
C PRO A 288 0.02 -13.33 -11.32
N ALA A 289 -0.38 -12.44 -10.41
CA ALA A 289 0.52 -11.45 -9.80
C ALA A 289 1.26 -12.01 -8.57
N ILE A 290 0.77 -13.10 -7.99
CA ILE A 290 1.37 -13.76 -6.81
C ILE A 290 2.33 -14.87 -7.24
N GLN A 291 2.00 -15.61 -8.28
CA GLN A 291 2.76 -16.76 -8.75
C GLN A 291 4.26 -16.45 -9.01
N PRO A 292 4.64 -15.36 -9.72
CA PRO A 292 6.05 -15.05 -9.94
C PRO A 292 6.84 -14.74 -8.65
N MET A 293 6.15 -14.26 -7.61
CA MET A 293 6.78 -14.05 -6.30
C MET A 293 7.10 -15.37 -5.61
N ILE A 294 6.19 -16.34 -5.69
CA ILE A 294 6.40 -17.69 -5.15
C ILE A 294 7.61 -18.34 -5.85
N GLU A 295 7.67 -18.27 -7.18
CA GLU A 295 8.77 -18.78 -7.97
C GLU A 295 10.12 -18.11 -7.65
N GLU A 296 10.12 -16.82 -7.37
CA GLU A 296 11.33 -16.11 -6.96
C GLU A 296 11.78 -16.53 -5.57
N VAL A 297 10.85 -16.62 -4.61
CA VAL A 297 11.16 -17.05 -3.24
C VAL A 297 11.65 -18.50 -3.23
N ALA A 298 11.11 -19.37 -4.08
CA ALA A 298 11.51 -20.77 -4.18
C ALA A 298 12.99 -20.97 -4.54
N LYS A 299 13.63 -19.99 -5.19
CA LYS A 299 15.07 -20.05 -5.49
C LYS A 299 15.97 -20.04 -4.27
N THR A 300 15.49 -19.47 -3.17
CA THR A 300 16.23 -19.37 -1.89
C THR A 300 15.55 -20.10 -0.74
N ASN A 301 14.26 -20.36 -0.84
CA ASN A 301 13.46 -21.09 0.14
C ASN A 301 12.63 -22.19 -0.55
N PRO A 302 13.14 -23.44 -0.64
CA PRO A 302 12.47 -24.53 -1.36
C PRO A 302 11.03 -24.82 -0.88
N ARG A 303 10.68 -24.47 0.38
CA ARG A 303 9.31 -24.65 0.90
C ARG A 303 8.28 -23.80 0.13
N ALA A 304 8.71 -22.78 -0.58
CA ALA A 304 7.82 -21.99 -1.42
C ALA A 304 7.25 -22.79 -2.59
N ASN A 305 7.87 -23.90 -3.02
CA ASN A 305 7.34 -24.77 -4.08
C ASN A 305 6.00 -25.42 -3.70
N ASP A 306 5.73 -25.56 -2.40
CA ASP A 306 4.47 -26.15 -1.90
C ASP A 306 3.36 -25.11 -1.71
N VAL A 307 3.68 -23.80 -1.85
CA VAL A 307 2.74 -22.69 -1.65
C VAL A 307 2.02 -22.36 -2.96
N LYS A 308 0.70 -22.25 -2.89
CA LYS A 308 -0.14 -21.81 -4.02
C LYS A 308 -0.60 -20.37 -3.79
N PRO A 309 -0.85 -19.57 -4.85
CA PRO A 309 -1.39 -18.22 -4.69
C PRO A 309 -2.64 -18.17 -3.80
N GLN A 310 -3.52 -19.18 -3.88
CA GLN A 310 -4.74 -19.27 -3.10
C GLN A 310 -4.50 -19.38 -1.59
N ASP A 311 -3.38 -19.96 -1.17
CA ASP A 311 -3.01 -20.07 0.25
C ASP A 311 -2.72 -18.71 0.87
N LEU A 312 -2.30 -17.75 0.04
CA LEU A 312 -1.96 -16.39 0.41
C LEU A 312 -3.12 -15.40 0.26
N MET A 313 -4.28 -15.84 -0.27
CA MET A 313 -5.42 -14.97 -0.60
C MET A 313 -6.62 -15.24 0.31
N ASP A 314 -7.23 -14.17 0.81
CA ASP A 314 -8.55 -14.23 1.45
C ASP A 314 -9.46 -13.19 0.82
N ARG A 315 -10.32 -13.63 -0.09
CA ARG A 315 -11.21 -12.77 -0.87
C ARG A 315 -12.57 -12.51 -0.22
N ARG A 316 -12.78 -12.93 1.04
CA ARG A 316 -14.10 -12.83 1.70
C ARG A 316 -14.72 -11.44 1.64
N TYR A 317 -13.92 -10.39 1.85
CA TYR A 317 -14.41 -9.00 1.83
C TYR A 317 -14.72 -8.51 0.42
N LEU A 318 -13.91 -8.89 -0.57
CA LEU A 318 -14.17 -8.58 -1.97
C LEU A 318 -15.41 -9.32 -2.45
N ALA A 319 -15.54 -10.61 -2.13
CA ALA A 319 -16.69 -11.42 -2.47
C ALA A 319 -17.98 -10.90 -1.80
N GLU A 320 -17.90 -10.45 -0.55
CA GLU A 320 -19.03 -9.84 0.15
C GLU A 320 -19.46 -8.53 -0.51
N MET A 321 -18.51 -7.64 -0.86
CA MET A 321 -18.81 -6.40 -1.57
C MET A 321 -19.38 -6.65 -2.98
N GLU A 322 -19.02 -7.75 -3.61
CA GLU A 322 -19.57 -8.16 -4.91
C GLU A 322 -20.99 -8.70 -4.76
N SER A 323 -21.20 -9.68 -3.87
CA SER A 323 -22.50 -10.34 -3.66
C SER A 323 -23.56 -9.43 -3.06
N SER A 324 -23.17 -8.45 -2.21
CA SER A 324 -24.09 -7.45 -1.66
C SER A 324 -24.49 -6.36 -2.67
N GLY A 325 -23.91 -6.35 -3.87
CA GLY A 325 -24.13 -5.30 -4.86
C GLY A 325 -23.40 -3.98 -4.56
N PHE A 326 -22.55 -3.93 -3.51
CA PHE A 326 -21.82 -2.72 -3.14
C PHE A 326 -20.95 -2.19 -4.29
N PHE A 327 -20.18 -3.04 -4.95
CA PHE A 327 -19.39 -2.63 -6.12
C PHE A 327 -20.25 -2.17 -7.29
N GLY A 328 -21.43 -2.78 -7.50
CA GLY A 328 -22.38 -2.36 -8.53
C GLY A 328 -22.92 -0.94 -8.27
N GLN A 329 -23.29 -0.65 -7.04
CA GLN A 329 -23.72 0.68 -6.61
C GLN A 329 -22.57 1.69 -6.67
N LEU A 330 -21.39 1.31 -6.18
CA LEU A 330 -20.24 2.17 -6.13
C LEU A 330 -19.78 2.57 -7.53
N TRP A 331 -19.69 1.66 -8.49
CA TRP A 331 -19.16 1.91 -9.84
C TRP A 331 -20.24 2.22 -10.88
N GLY A 332 -21.55 2.20 -10.53
CA GLY A 332 -22.65 2.69 -11.36
C GLY A 332 -22.85 1.95 -12.67
N GLY A 333 -22.70 0.62 -12.67
CA GLY A 333 -22.97 -0.20 -13.88
C GLY A 333 -21.95 -0.04 -15.01
N GLU A 334 -20.85 0.65 -14.80
CA GLU A 334 -19.76 0.72 -15.77
C GLU A 334 -19.14 -0.68 -15.93
N LYS A 335 -19.39 -1.28 -17.09
CA LYS A 335 -18.65 -2.47 -17.53
C LYS A 335 -17.17 -2.07 -17.66
N LYS A 336 -16.30 -2.98 -17.26
CA LYS A 336 -14.83 -2.92 -17.31
C LYS A 336 -14.28 -2.36 -18.61
#